data_d4684e32c75cab6a50fa186f09679eaa
#
_entry.id   d4684e32c75cab6a50fa186f09679eaa
#
_cell.length_a   1.000
_cell.length_b   1.000
_cell.length_c   1.000
_cell.angle_alpha   90.00
_cell.angle_beta   90.00
_cell.angle_gamma   90.00
#
_symmetry.space_group_name_H-M   'P 1'
#
loop_
_entity.id
_entity.type
_entity.pdbx_description
1 polymer ?
#
loop_
_entity_poly.entity_id
_entity_poly.type
_entity_poly.pdbx_seq_one_letter_code
_entity_poly.pdbx_strand_id
1 'polypeptide(L)'
;MPVLAGAALLGATIFGILKQQELDRATQTAITAEPTPAPTAEPTSEPAETPAPTEMELYADKLTAYYQAISQRLDAEALREKDLNYMLSYSYGENAPARFGYLLTDLDGDGTEELLIGCLTGDEYTDEIVLDLYTVRNNAVSRVFTSGERDRYYLCADGTVANEASSSAFESHFRYYTYAGGALTLREEYGFDLAANRNEPWFRVTADGAKTVITEEEAVSATERYRDSYAAQRYTPFTEVTWLEINTEPDIWQGETNSAQG
;
A
#
# COMPACT_ATOMS: atom_id res chain seq x y z
N MET A 1 30.15 54.30 -12.45
CA MET A 1 31.62 54.18 -12.40
C MET A 1 31.93 52.78 -11.96
N PRO A 2 32.74 52.12 -12.76
CA PRO A 2 32.82 50.65 -12.74
C PRO A 2 34.09 50.13 -12.06
N VAL A 3 34.22 48.81 -12.15
CA VAL A 3 35.43 47.97 -12.13
C VAL A 3 35.85 47.40 -10.77
N LEU A 4 35.63 46.10 -10.68
CA LEU A 4 36.72 45.11 -10.50
C LEU A 4 36.16 43.68 -10.69
N ALA A 5 36.25 43.24 -11.92
CA ALA A 5 36.26 41.82 -12.24
C ALA A 5 37.70 41.47 -12.68
N GLY A 6 38.21 40.34 -12.23
CA GLY A 6 39.38 39.74 -12.86
C GLY A 6 40.57 39.48 -11.93
N ALA A 7 40.61 38.27 -11.34
CA ALA A 7 41.83 37.53 -11.03
C ALA A 7 41.52 36.19 -10.29
N ALA A 8 41.04 35.19 -11.00
CA ALA A 8 41.00 33.81 -10.50
C ALA A 8 40.91 32.75 -11.61
N LEU A 9 41.71 32.85 -12.65
CA LEU A 9 41.74 31.89 -13.76
C LEU A 9 43.13 31.50 -14.26
N LEU A 10 44.17 31.54 -13.42
CA LEU A 10 45.52 31.13 -13.81
C LEU A 10 46.16 30.09 -12.90
N GLY A 11 45.47 29.57 -11.90
CA GLY A 11 46.02 28.56 -10.97
C GLY A 11 45.73 27.07 -11.31
N ALA A 12 44.73 26.81 -12.19
CA ALA A 12 44.27 25.43 -12.40
C ALA A 12 45.00 24.66 -13.52
N THR A 13 45.70 25.34 -14.40
CA THR A 13 46.33 24.73 -15.59
C THR A 13 47.76 24.20 -15.33
N ILE A 14 48.44 24.67 -14.31
CA ILE A 14 49.83 24.23 -14.02
C ILE A 14 49.85 22.92 -13.21
N PHE A 15 48.84 22.66 -12.38
CA PHE A 15 48.74 21.43 -11.57
C PHE A 15 48.37 20.19 -12.38
N GLY A 16 47.66 20.34 -13.51
CA GLY A 16 47.25 19.26 -14.40
C GLY A 16 48.43 18.68 -15.22
N ILE A 17 49.37 19.50 -15.61
CA ILE A 17 50.52 19.12 -16.47
C ILE A 17 51.61 18.34 -15.69
N LEU A 18 51.83 18.66 -14.44
CA LEU A 18 52.81 17.97 -13.61
C LEU A 18 52.35 16.56 -13.19
N LYS A 19 51.06 16.34 -13.05
CA LYS A 19 50.49 15.03 -12.71
C LYS A 19 50.48 14.04 -13.89
N GLN A 20 50.39 14.55 -15.11
CA GLN A 20 50.43 13.73 -16.33
C GLN A 20 51.87 13.21 -16.61
N GLN A 21 52.88 13.99 -16.31
CA GLN A 21 54.28 13.59 -16.52
C GLN A 21 54.79 12.53 -15.50
N GLU A 22 54.22 12.45 -14.30
CA GLU A 22 54.52 11.37 -13.35
C GLU A 22 53.88 10.05 -13.75
N LEU A 23 52.65 10.07 -14.34
CA LEU A 23 51.99 8.88 -14.83
C LEU A 23 52.67 8.25 -16.05
N ASP A 24 53.20 9.04 -16.98
CA ASP A 24 53.91 8.56 -18.15
C ASP A 24 55.28 7.94 -17.83
N ARG A 25 55.91 8.36 -16.71
CA ARG A 25 57.20 7.82 -16.26
C ARG A 25 57.08 6.46 -15.53
N ALA A 26 55.91 6.22 -14.92
CA ALA A 26 55.63 4.95 -14.25
C ALA A 26 55.30 3.80 -15.23
N THR A 27 54.83 4.14 -16.43
CA THR A 27 54.42 3.18 -17.46
C THR A 27 55.62 2.60 -18.27
N GLN A 28 56.78 3.22 -18.24
CA GLN A 28 57.92 2.85 -19.08
C GLN A 28 58.94 1.91 -18.43
N THR A 29 58.73 1.50 -17.17
CA THR A 29 59.67 0.61 -16.43
C THR A 29 59.18 -0.82 -16.22
N ALA A 30 58.05 -1.21 -16.85
CA ALA A 30 57.44 -2.51 -16.64
C ALA A 30 57.33 -3.37 -17.92
N ILE A 31 58.37 -3.38 -18.72
CA ILE A 31 58.43 -4.35 -19.85
C ILE A 31 59.75 -5.07 -19.77
N THR A 32 59.83 -6.12 -18.97
CA THR A 32 60.63 -7.35 -19.22
C THR A 32 60.41 -8.35 -18.06
N ALA A 33 59.33 -9.09 -18.10
CA ALA A 33 59.22 -10.39 -17.44
C ALA A 33 58.26 -11.26 -18.26
N GLU A 34 58.78 -12.39 -18.70
CA GLU A 34 58.09 -13.42 -19.44
C GLU A 34 56.92 -13.99 -18.62
N PRO A 35 55.69 -14.14 -19.15
CA PRO A 35 54.57 -14.59 -18.34
C PRO A 35 54.62 -16.11 -18.12
N THR A 36 54.78 -16.50 -16.86
CA THR A 36 54.42 -17.85 -16.41
C THR A 36 52.90 -18.04 -16.58
N PRO A 37 52.41 -19.14 -17.17
CA PRO A 37 50.96 -19.33 -17.31
C PRO A 37 50.30 -19.44 -15.94
N ALA A 38 49.42 -18.50 -15.63
CA ALA A 38 48.56 -18.53 -14.45
C ALA A 38 47.56 -19.70 -14.55
N PRO A 39 47.25 -20.40 -13.44
CA PRO A 39 46.24 -21.42 -13.45
C PRO A 39 44.90 -20.77 -13.84
N THR A 40 44.23 -21.40 -14.84
CA THR A 40 42.86 -21.05 -15.26
C THR A 40 41.96 -21.12 -14.03
N ALA A 41 41.48 -19.96 -13.55
CA ALA A 41 40.46 -19.91 -12.53
C ALA A 41 39.19 -20.55 -13.13
N GLU A 42 38.68 -21.58 -12.49
CA GLU A 42 37.35 -22.11 -12.77
C GLU A 42 36.35 -20.97 -12.68
N PRO A 43 35.34 -20.90 -13.57
CA PRO A 43 34.31 -19.86 -13.45
C PRO A 43 33.59 -20.06 -12.11
N THR A 44 33.81 -19.15 -11.18
CA THR A 44 32.98 -19.02 -9.98
C THR A 44 31.56 -18.76 -10.49
N SER A 45 30.68 -19.72 -10.36
CA SER A 45 29.26 -19.52 -10.62
C SER A 45 28.79 -18.37 -9.73
N GLU A 46 28.42 -17.26 -10.35
CA GLU A 46 27.71 -16.18 -9.66
C GLU A 46 26.53 -16.80 -8.91
N PRO A 47 26.31 -16.45 -7.62
CA PRO A 47 25.13 -16.92 -6.91
C PRO A 47 23.90 -16.54 -7.72
N ALA A 48 23.06 -17.51 -8.05
CA ALA A 48 21.78 -17.22 -8.70
C ALA A 48 21.02 -16.21 -7.86
N GLU A 49 20.71 -15.04 -8.40
CA GLU A 49 19.88 -14.05 -7.72
C GLU A 49 18.54 -14.71 -7.37
N THR A 50 18.18 -14.68 -6.11
CA THR A 50 16.85 -15.13 -5.69
C THR A 50 15.84 -14.19 -6.36
N PRO A 51 14.84 -14.71 -7.08
CA PRO A 51 13.83 -13.86 -7.71
C PRO A 51 13.15 -12.99 -6.64
N ALA A 52 12.79 -11.76 -7.01
CA ALA A 52 12.03 -10.88 -6.12
C ALA A 52 10.68 -11.54 -5.79
N PRO A 53 10.18 -11.39 -4.55
CA PRO A 53 8.89 -11.92 -4.16
C PRO A 53 7.77 -11.29 -5.01
N THR A 54 6.76 -12.09 -5.32
CA THR A 54 5.52 -11.61 -5.96
C THR A 54 4.68 -10.81 -4.95
N GLU A 55 3.74 -9.98 -5.45
CA GLU A 55 2.81 -9.24 -4.57
C GLU A 55 2.02 -10.20 -3.68
N MET A 56 1.58 -11.34 -4.21
CA MET A 56 0.88 -12.37 -3.42
C MET A 56 1.74 -12.87 -2.26
N GLU A 57 3.03 -13.11 -2.47
CA GLU A 57 3.96 -13.53 -1.42
C GLU A 57 4.13 -12.44 -0.36
N LEU A 58 4.19 -11.16 -0.78
CA LEU A 58 4.29 -10.03 0.16
C LEU A 58 3.03 -9.88 1.03
N TYR A 59 1.84 -10.17 0.48
CA TYR A 59 0.58 -10.10 1.21
C TYR A 59 0.20 -11.40 1.95
N ALA A 60 0.93 -12.50 1.76
CA ALA A 60 0.55 -13.83 2.27
C ALA A 60 0.31 -13.85 3.79
N ASP A 61 1.15 -13.20 4.58
CA ASP A 61 0.98 -13.10 6.04
C ASP A 61 -0.31 -12.36 6.41
N LYS A 62 -0.62 -11.27 5.72
CA LYS A 62 -1.84 -10.49 5.96
C LYS A 62 -3.09 -11.29 5.57
N LEU A 63 -3.09 -11.93 4.41
CA LEU A 63 -4.17 -12.80 3.94
C LEU A 63 -4.38 -13.98 4.90
N THR A 64 -3.31 -14.61 5.37
CA THR A 64 -3.37 -15.69 6.36
C THR A 64 -3.98 -15.21 7.67
N ALA A 65 -3.61 -14.04 8.15
CA ALA A 65 -4.18 -13.46 9.37
C ALA A 65 -5.69 -13.22 9.24
N TYR A 66 -6.15 -12.67 8.10
CA TYR A 66 -7.58 -12.51 7.81
C TYR A 66 -8.31 -13.86 7.75
N TYR A 67 -7.79 -14.81 6.99
CA TYR A 67 -8.37 -16.14 6.87
C TYR A 67 -8.54 -16.83 8.23
N GLN A 68 -7.50 -16.81 9.07
CA GLN A 68 -7.54 -17.39 10.40
C GLN A 68 -8.56 -16.70 11.30
N ALA A 69 -8.57 -15.36 11.30
CA ALA A 69 -9.50 -14.56 12.09
C ALA A 69 -10.96 -14.83 11.70
N ILE A 70 -11.26 -14.89 10.40
CA ILE A 70 -12.58 -15.18 9.85
C ILE A 70 -13.00 -16.62 10.18
N SER A 71 -12.10 -17.60 9.98
CA SER A 71 -12.37 -19.01 10.24
C SER A 71 -12.64 -19.28 11.73
N GLN A 72 -11.92 -18.58 12.61
CA GLN A 72 -12.09 -18.68 14.07
C GLN A 72 -13.22 -17.77 14.59
N ARG A 73 -13.80 -16.90 13.73
CA ARG A 73 -14.85 -15.94 14.09
C ARG A 73 -14.46 -15.07 15.27
N LEU A 74 -13.29 -14.45 15.19
CA LEU A 74 -12.78 -13.58 16.24
C LEU A 74 -13.77 -12.42 16.47
N ASP A 75 -13.94 -12.05 17.73
CA ASP A 75 -14.74 -10.88 18.08
C ASP A 75 -14.04 -9.56 17.74
N ALA A 76 -14.75 -8.45 17.89
CA ALA A 76 -14.25 -7.14 17.51
C ALA A 76 -13.00 -6.71 18.30
N GLU A 77 -12.84 -7.14 19.55
CA GLU A 77 -11.67 -6.82 20.37
C GLU A 77 -10.44 -7.58 19.89
N ALA A 78 -10.55 -8.90 19.71
CA ALA A 78 -9.48 -9.74 19.20
C ALA A 78 -9.04 -9.34 17.78
N LEU A 79 -9.97 -8.89 16.93
CA LEU A 79 -9.65 -8.36 15.61
C LEU A 79 -8.81 -7.07 15.69
N ARG A 80 -9.17 -6.13 16.57
CA ARG A 80 -8.40 -4.90 16.79
C ARG A 80 -7.00 -5.17 17.34
N GLU A 81 -6.87 -6.12 18.29
CA GLU A 81 -5.57 -6.53 18.83
C GLU A 81 -4.63 -7.09 17.77
N LYS A 82 -5.18 -7.73 16.73
CA LYS A 82 -4.43 -8.27 15.58
C LYS A 82 -4.23 -7.27 14.44
N ASP A 83 -4.63 -6.03 14.63
CA ASP A 83 -4.63 -5.01 13.58
C ASP A 83 -5.40 -5.46 12.32
N LEU A 84 -6.59 -6.06 12.52
CA LEU A 84 -7.54 -6.46 11.48
C LEU A 84 -8.83 -5.66 11.61
N ASN A 85 -9.61 -5.60 10.52
CA ASN A 85 -10.86 -4.87 10.52
C ASN A 85 -11.91 -5.53 11.43
N TYR A 86 -12.35 -4.80 12.45
CA TYR A 86 -13.30 -5.31 13.44
C TYR A 86 -14.72 -5.51 12.89
N MET A 87 -15.06 -4.86 11.76
CA MET A 87 -16.36 -5.02 11.11
C MET A 87 -16.61 -6.43 10.59
N LEU A 88 -15.58 -7.25 10.39
CA LEU A 88 -15.72 -8.68 10.08
C LEU A 88 -16.66 -9.37 11.06
N SER A 89 -16.57 -9.03 12.37
CA SER A 89 -17.36 -9.68 13.43
C SER A 89 -18.87 -9.49 13.25
N TYR A 90 -19.31 -8.52 12.46
CA TYR A 90 -20.74 -8.24 12.25
C TYR A 90 -21.37 -9.07 11.13
N SER A 91 -20.56 -9.73 10.28
CA SER A 91 -21.05 -10.36 9.04
C SER A 91 -20.63 -11.81 8.85
N TYR A 92 -20.17 -12.53 9.88
CA TYR A 92 -19.66 -13.90 9.73
C TYR A 92 -20.66 -14.89 9.12
N GLY A 93 -21.94 -14.88 9.53
CA GLY A 93 -22.95 -15.83 9.02
C GLY A 93 -22.55 -17.31 9.22
N GLU A 94 -23.19 -18.25 8.50
CA GLU A 94 -22.91 -19.68 8.66
C GLU A 94 -21.56 -20.09 8.07
N ASN A 95 -21.24 -19.65 6.84
CA ASN A 95 -19.99 -19.91 6.16
C ASN A 95 -19.16 -18.62 6.07
N ALA A 96 -18.51 -18.24 7.17
CA ALA A 96 -17.77 -17.00 7.27
C ALA A 96 -16.72 -16.82 6.15
N PRO A 97 -15.85 -17.81 5.81
CA PRO A 97 -14.86 -17.62 4.74
C PRO A 97 -15.45 -17.32 3.36
N ALA A 98 -16.69 -17.75 3.08
CA ALA A 98 -17.35 -17.42 1.81
C ALA A 98 -17.99 -16.03 1.79
N ARG A 99 -18.10 -15.36 2.93
CA ARG A 99 -18.75 -14.06 3.07
C ARG A 99 -17.78 -12.88 3.03
N PHE A 100 -16.51 -13.17 2.96
CA PHE A 100 -15.44 -12.18 2.83
C PHE A 100 -14.48 -12.60 1.75
N GLY A 101 -13.81 -11.63 1.17
CA GLY A 101 -12.85 -11.89 0.12
C GLY A 101 -11.74 -10.85 0.06
N TYR A 102 -10.81 -11.14 -0.79
CA TYR A 102 -9.68 -10.27 -1.12
C TYR A 102 -9.62 -10.01 -2.63
N LEU A 103 -9.00 -8.91 -3.01
CA LEU A 103 -8.73 -8.57 -4.39
C LEU A 103 -7.33 -7.96 -4.45
N LEU A 104 -6.49 -8.46 -5.37
CA LEU A 104 -5.25 -7.81 -5.77
C LEU A 104 -5.51 -7.07 -7.07
N THR A 105 -5.20 -5.79 -7.10
CA THR A 105 -5.39 -4.94 -8.28
C THR A 105 -4.51 -3.70 -8.20
N ASP A 106 -3.90 -3.33 -9.30
CA ASP A 106 -3.18 -2.06 -9.45
C ASP A 106 -4.20 -0.93 -9.62
N LEU A 107 -4.44 -0.17 -8.54
CA LEU A 107 -5.48 0.86 -8.49
C LEU A 107 -5.09 2.16 -9.19
N ASP A 108 -3.81 2.49 -9.27
CA ASP A 108 -3.33 3.76 -9.82
C ASP A 108 -2.46 3.61 -11.08
N GLY A 109 -2.20 2.37 -11.51
CA GLY A 109 -1.45 2.06 -12.72
C GLY A 109 0.06 2.21 -12.54
N ASP A 110 0.58 2.14 -11.30
CA ASP A 110 2.01 2.26 -11.02
C ASP A 110 2.79 0.94 -11.15
N GLY A 111 2.07 -0.17 -11.36
CA GLY A 111 2.61 -1.52 -11.50
C GLY A 111 2.71 -2.29 -10.19
N THR A 112 2.27 -1.72 -9.08
CA THR A 112 2.13 -2.39 -7.78
C THR A 112 0.67 -2.75 -7.55
N GLU A 113 0.35 -4.01 -7.25
CA GLU A 113 -1.01 -4.39 -6.90
C GLU A 113 -1.30 -4.06 -5.43
N GLU A 114 -2.40 -3.39 -5.17
CA GLU A 114 -2.96 -3.20 -3.84
C GLU A 114 -3.79 -4.41 -3.43
N LEU A 115 -3.81 -4.65 -2.10
CA LEU A 115 -4.69 -5.64 -1.48
C LEU A 115 -5.92 -4.96 -0.89
N LEU A 116 -7.09 -5.31 -1.41
CA LEU A 116 -8.39 -4.93 -0.87
C LEU A 116 -8.98 -6.10 -0.09
N ILE A 117 -9.63 -5.78 1.03
CA ILE A 117 -10.47 -6.71 1.79
C ILE A 117 -11.90 -6.20 1.78
N GLY A 118 -12.86 -7.09 1.50
CA GLY A 118 -14.26 -6.71 1.42
C GLY A 118 -15.24 -7.82 1.76
N CYS A 119 -16.53 -7.52 1.65
CA CYS A 119 -17.63 -8.42 1.92
C CYS A 119 -18.17 -9.07 0.64
N LEU A 120 -18.75 -10.27 0.80
CA LEU A 120 -19.46 -11.06 -0.19
C LEU A 120 -20.76 -11.58 0.44
N THR A 121 -21.57 -10.66 0.98
CA THR A 121 -22.77 -11.00 1.75
C THR A 121 -23.98 -11.22 0.88
N GLY A 122 -23.97 -10.69 -0.36
CA GLY A 122 -25.11 -10.60 -1.28
C GLY A 122 -26.00 -9.38 -1.00
N ASP A 123 -25.65 -8.53 -0.04
CA ASP A 123 -26.23 -7.23 0.19
C ASP A 123 -25.38 -6.16 -0.48
N GLU A 124 -25.88 -5.57 -1.55
CA GLU A 124 -25.16 -4.63 -2.40
C GLU A 124 -24.52 -3.50 -1.60
N TYR A 125 -25.25 -2.91 -0.67
CA TYR A 125 -24.73 -1.82 0.18
C TYR A 125 -23.54 -2.24 1.06
N THR A 126 -23.54 -3.45 1.58
CA THR A 126 -22.44 -3.99 2.39
C THR A 126 -21.26 -4.39 1.50
N ASP A 127 -21.53 -4.94 0.33
CA ASP A 127 -20.52 -5.48 -0.58
C ASP A 127 -19.78 -4.38 -1.37
N GLU A 128 -20.33 -3.16 -1.43
CA GLU A 128 -19.62 -1.98 -1.96
C GLU A 128 -18.58 -1.41 -1.01
N ILE A 129 -18.68 -1.70 0.30
CA ILE A 129 -17.73 -1.19 1.29
C ILE A 129 -16.39 -1.92 1.15
N VAL A 130 -15.33 -1.15 0.94
CA VAL A 130 -13.95 -1.65 1.07
C VAL A 130 -13.57 -1.61 2.55
N LEU A 131 -13.40 -2.77 3.17
CA LEU A 131 -13.08 -2.88 4.60
C LEU A 131 -11.67 -2.35 4.91
N ASP A 132 -10.69 -2.82 4.16
CA ASP A 132 -9.30 -2.35 4.26
C ASP A 132 -8.66 -2.27 2.88
N LEU A 133 -7.75 -1.31 2.73
CA LEU A 133 -6.83 -1.19 1.61
C LEU A 133 -5.39 -1.22 2.12
N TYR A 134 -4.59 -2.08 1.54
CA TYR A 134 -3.15 -2.17 1.79
C TYR A 134 -2.36 -1.97 0.50
N THR A 135 -1.16 -1.42 0.63
CA THR A 135 -0.17 -1.31 -0.45
C THR A 135 1.19 -1.83 0.02
N VAL A 136 2.08 -2.13 -0.93
CA VAL A 136 3.47 -2.50 -0.64
C VAL A 136 4.38 -1.33 -0.96
N ARG A 137 5.23 -0.96 0.02
CA ARG A 137 6.30 0.02 -0.18
C ARG A 137 7.60 -0.49 0.42
N ASN A 138 8.67 -0.50 -0.34
CA ASN A 138 9.97 -1.00 0.11
C ASN A 138 9.88 -2.43 0.68
N ASN A 139 9.15 -3.32 0.03
CA ASN A 139 8.86 -4.69 0.46
C ASN A 139 8.15 -4.79 1.83
N ALA A 140 7.44 -3.76 2.24
CA ALA A 140 6.66 -3.74 3.47
C ALA A 140 5.20 -3.43 3.17
N VAL A 141 4.30 -4.27 3.70
CA VAL A 141 2.85 -4.04 3.62
C VAL A 141 2.45 -2.93 4.58
N SER A 142 1.71 -1.94 4.08
CA SER A 142 1.18 -0.84 4.87
C SER A 142 -0.30 -0.63 4.55
N ARG A 143 -1.09 -0.32 5.60
CA ARG A 143 -2.51 0.02 5.43
C ARG A 143 -2.66 1.45 4.93
N VAL A 144 -3.47 1.64 3.91
CA VAL A 144 -3.84 2.95 3.36
C VAL A 144 -5.05 3.51 4.11
N PHE A 145 -6.10 2.69 4.27
CA PHE A 145 -7.27 3.02 5.08
C PHE A 145 -7.92 1.76 5.66
N THR A 146 -8.81 1.98 6.63
CA THR A 146 -9.69 0.97 7.22
C THR A 146 -11.08 1.55 7.40
N SER A 147 -12.11 0.81 7.02
CA SER A 147 -13.51 1.19 7.25
C SER A 147 -13.97 0.86 8.68
N GLY A 148 -14.90 1.65 9.18
CA GLY A 148 -15.60 1.45 10.43
C GLY A 148 -17.11 1.61 10.28
N GLU A 149 -17.89 1.45 11.36
CA GLU A 149 -19.35 1.57 11.34
C GLU A 149 -19.87 2.91 10.80
N ARG A 150 -19.14 3.97 11.12
CA ARG A 150 -19.49 5.36 10.80
C ARG A 150 -18.39 6.09 10.02
N ASP A 151 -17.49 5.34 9.41
CA ASP A 151 -16.37 5.83 8.61
C ASP A 151 -16.09 4.78 7.53
N ARG A 152 -16.73 4.88 6.37
CA ARG A 152 -16.75 3.86 5.34
C ARG A 152 -16.06 4.35 4.08
N TYR A 153 -15.35 3.44 3.44
CA TYR A 153 -14.67 3.70 2.18
C TYR A 153 -15.27 2.89 1.05
N TYR A 154 -15.34 3.51 -0.12
CA TYR A 154 -15.88 2.96 -1.36
C TYR A 154 -14.94 3.27 -2.51
N LEU A 155 -14.95 2.42 -3.54
CA LEU A 155 -14.28 2.72 -4.80
C LEU A 155 -15.34 3.12 -5.84
N CYS A 156 -15.11 4.26 -6.49
CA CYS A 156 -15.92 4.69 -7.62
C CYS A 156 -15.41 4.08 -8.93
N ALA A 157 -16.28 3.97 -9.93
CA ALA A 157 -15.95 3.43 -11.24
C ALA A 157 -14.84 4.20 -11.98
N ASP A 158 -14.59 5.46 -11.61
CA ASP A 158 -13.53 6.32 -12.18
C ASP A 158 -12.19 6.26 -11.41
N GLY A 159 -12.06 5.36 -10.43
CA GLY A 159 -10.88 5.24 -9.56
C GLY A 159 -10.84 6.23 -8.40
N THR A 160 -11.88 7.05 -8.20
CA THR A 160 -12.01 7.88 -7.00
C THR A 160 -12.24 7.01 -5.77
N VAL A 161 -11.52 7.29 -4.68
CA VAL A 161 -11.80 6.71 -3.36
C VAL A 161 -12.75 7.66 -2.63
N ALA A 162 -13.94 7.19 -2.32
CA ALA A 162 -14.93 7.92 -1.55
C ALA A 162 -14.90 7.48 -0.08
N ASN A 163 -15.08 8.44 0.83
CA ASN A 163 -15.19 8.20 2.26
C ASN A 163 -16.43 8.88 2.80
N GLU A 164 -17.30 8.12 3.46
CA GLU A 164 -18.47 8.63 4.17
C GLU A 164 -18.23 8.45 5.67
N ALA A 165 -18.08 9.57 6.38
CA ALA A 165 -17.83 9.57 7.81
C ALA A 165 -18.89 10.40 8.55
N SER A 166 -19.24 9.97 9.78
CA SER A 166 -20.15 10.68 10.66
C SER A 166 -19.71 10.55 12.11
N SER A 167 -19.31 11.64 12.73
CA SER A 167 -18.93 11.69 14.15
C SER A 167 -20.13 11.71 15.06
N SER A 168 -21.28 12.24 14.60
CA SER A 168 -22.51 12.39 15.37
C SER A 168 -23.73 12.56 14.44
N ALA A 169 -24.91 12.75 15.02
CA ALA A 169 -26.10 13.16 14.28
C ALA A 169 -26.02 14.62 13.75
N PHE A 170 -25.00 15.36 14.17
CA PHE A 170 -24.84 16.78 13.86
C PHE A 170 -23.64 17.07 12.96
N GLU A 171 -22.87 16.04 12.60
CA GLU A 171 -21.67 16.18 11.81
C GLU A 171 -21.46 14.97 10.90
N SER A 172 -21.31 15.23 9.59
CA SER A 172 -21.03 14.23 8.58
C SER A 172 -20.10 14.81 7.52
N HIS A 173 -19.28 13.94 6.96
CA HIS A 173 -18.26 14.26 5.97
C HIS A 173 -18.33 13.26 4.82
N PHE A 174 -18.33 13.76 3.59
CA PHE A 174 -18.28 13.01 2.34
C PHE A 174 -17.04 13.46 1.59
N ARG A 175 -15.96 12.69 1.68
CA ARG A 175 -14.64 13.04 1.15
C ARG A 175 -14.33 12.20 -0.07
N TYR A 176 -13.76 12.83 -1.08
CA TYR A 176 -13.40 12.19 -2.34
C TYR A 176 -11.93 12.41 -2.61
N TYR A 177 -11.20 11.32 -2.83
CA TYR A 177 -9.76 11.29 -2.94
C TYR A 177 -9.31 10.75 -4.28
N THR A 178 -8.16 11.23 -4.75
CA THR A 178 -7.32 10.50 -5.69
C THR A 178 -6.40 9.59 -4.89
N TYR A 179 -6.32 8.33 -5.26
CA TYR A 179 -5.32 7.39 -4.79
C TYR A 179 -4.11 7.42 -5.73
N ALA A 180 -2.90 7.51 -5.19
CA ALA A 180 -1.66 7.39 -5.95
C ALA A 180 -0.49 7.00 -5.04
N GLY A 181 0.28 5.98 -5.45
CA GLY A 181 1.48 5.51 -4.77
C GLY A 181 1.23 5.25 -3.28
N GLY A 182 0.11 4.61 -2.91
CA GLY A 182 -0.27 4.26 -1.54
C GLY A 182 -0.70 5.44 -0.66
N ALA A 183 -1.10 6.58 -1.25
CA ALA A 183 -1.59 7.74 -0.51
C ALA A 183 -2.90 8.28 -1.08
N LEU A 184 -3.75 8.78 -0.17
CA LEU A 184 -4.97 9.48 -0.53
C LEU A 184 -4.73 10.99 -0.54
N THR A 185 -5.06 11.64 -1.66
CA THR A 185 -5.02 13.09 -1.81
C THR A 185 -6.44 13.62 -1.97
N LEU A 186 -6.87 14.51 -1.07
CA LEU A 186 -8.23 15.06 -1.10
C LEU A 186 -8.45 15.83 -2.42
N ARG A 187 -9.50 15.47 -3.15
CA ARG A 187 -10.01 16.22 -4.32
C ARG A 187 -11.05 17.26 -3.89
N GLU A 188 -12.02 16.79 -3.12
CA GLU A 188 -13.07 17.64 -2.54
C GLU A 188 -13.77 16.91 -1.39
N GLU A 189 -14.42 17.70 -0.56
CA GLU A 189 -15.25 17.22 0.53
C GLU A 189 -16.57 18.02 0.54
N TYR A 190 -17.66 17.34 0.80
CA TYR A 190 -18.94 17.90 1.17
C TYR A 190 -19.25 17.51 2.60
N GLY A 191 -19.72 18.43 3.39
CA GLY A 191 -19.95 18.15 4.79
C GLY A 191 -21.15 18.88 5.36
N PHE A 192 -21.61 18.35 6.49
CA PHE A 192 -22.67 18.91 7.30
C PHE A 192 -22.13 19.05 8.74
N ASP A 193 -22.17 20.27 9.30
CA ASP A 193 -21.73 20.57 10.66
C ASP A 193 -22.68 21.58 11.30
N LEU A 194 -23.69 21.06 11.98
CA LEU A 194 -24.69 21.87 12.67
C LEU A 194 -24.14 22.54 13.92
N ALA A 195 -23.05 22.02 14.49
CA ALA A 195 -22.42 22.60 15.68
C ALA A 195 -21.60 23.84 15.31
N ALA A 196 -20.92 23.82 14.17
CA ALA A 196 -20.15 24.96 13.69
C ALA A 196 -21.03 26.09 13.13
N ASN A 197 -22.07 25.78 12.38
CA ASN A 197 -23.00 26.77 11.84
C ASN A 197 -24.43 26.23 11.78
N ARG A 198 -25.24 26.62 12.74
CA ARG A 198 -26.62 26.12 12.88
C ARG A 198 -27.56 26.59 11.76
N ASN A 199 -27.30 27.71 11.13
CA ASN A 199 -28.18 28.27 10.09
C ASN A 199 -27.80 27.82 8.69
N GLU A 200 -26.52 27.57 8.47
CA GLU A 200 -25.93 27.19 7.17
C GLU A 200 -24.93 26.08 7.42
N PRO A 201 -25.38 24.86 7.79
CA PRO A 201 -24.48 23.78 8.23
C PRO A 201 -23.72 23.09 7.11
N TRP A 202 -24.18 23.25 5.86
CA TRP A 202 -23.58 22.58 4.70
C TRP A 202 -22.37 23.34 4.17
N PHE A 203 -21.33 22.60 3.87
CA PHE A 203 -20.11 23.18 3.33
C PHE A 203 -19.45 22.27 2.27
N ARG A 204 -18.61 22.90 1.46
CA ARG A 204 -17.67 22.23 0.55
C ARG A 204 -16.25 22.64 0.88
N VAL A 205 -15.30 21.69 0.81
CA VAL A 205 -13.86 21.93 0.84
C VAL A 205 -13.26 21.49 -0.50
N THR A 206 -12.45 22.33 -1.11
CA THR A 206 -11.73 22.05 -2.35
C THR A 206 -10.33 21.50 -2.06
N ALA A 207 -9.64 20.95 -3.07
CA ALA A 207 -8.32 20.34 -2.96
C ALA A 207 -7.24 21.24 -2.33
N ASP A 208 -7.36 22.56 -2.50
CA ASP A 208 -6.49 23.56 -1.87
C ASP A 208 -6.87 23.92 -0.42
N GLY A 209 -7.88 23.24 0.12
CA GLY A 209 -8.37 23.44 1.49
C GLY A 209 -9.33 24.61 1.68
N ALA A 210 -9.74 25.29 0.60
CA ALA A 210 -10.71 26.38 0.70
C ALA A 210 -12.09 25.84 1.09
N LYS A 211 -12.66 26.33 2.22
CA LYS A 211 -13.98 25.96 2.71
C LYS A 211 -14.99 27.03 2.36
N THR A 212 -16.11 26.61 1.75
CA THR A 212 -17.24 27.49 1.36
C THR A 212 -18.54 26.92 1.90
N VAL A 213 -19.46 27.80 2.30
CA VAL A 213 -20.84 27.43 2.60
C VAL A 213 -21.58 27.17 1.27
N ILE A 214 -22.37 26.11 1.28
CA ILE A 214 -23.20 25.69 0.14
C ILE A 214 -24.61 25.37 0.63
N THR A 215 -25.53 25.14 -0.28
CA THR A 215 -26.86 24.68 0.04
C THR A 215 -26.90 23.16 0.29
N GLU A 216 -27.93 22.68 0.98
CA GLU A 216 -28.20 21.25 1.12
C GLU A 216 -28.39 20.59 -0.24
N GLU A 217 -29.13 21.22 -1.17
CA GLU A 217 -29.36 20.69 -2.52
C GLU A 217 -28.06 20.47 -3.30
N GLU A 218 -27.11 21.44 -3.21
CA GLU A 218 -25.79 21.31 -3.82
C GLU A 218 -25.01 20.14 -3.23
N ALA A 219 -25.01 20.01 -1.88
CA ALA A 219 -24.31 18.94 -1.21
C ALA A 219 -24.88 17.55 -1.56
N VAL A 220 -26.21 17.41 -1.46
CA VAL A 220 -26.92 16.17 -1.77
C VAL A 220 -26.70 15.77 -3.23
N SER A 221 -26.91 16.69 -4.18
CA SER A 221 -26.70 16.40 -5.61
C SER A 221 -25.27 15.98 -5.94
N ALA A 222 -24.28 16.58 -5.25
CA ALA A 222 -22.88 16.21 -5.45
C ALA A 222 -22.57 14.82 -4.87
N THR A 223 -23.04 14.52 -3.65
CA THR A 223 -22.79 13.22 -2.99
C THR A 223 -23.52 12.08 -3.69
N GLU A 224 -24.75 12.30 -4.18
CA GLU A 224 -25.51 11.30 -4.96
C GLU A 224 -24.76 10.89 -6.24
N ARG A 225 -24.19 11.85 -6.98
CA ARG A 225 -23.39 11.54 -8.19
C ARG A 225 -22.20 10.61 -7.90
N TYR A 226 -21.59 10.73 -6.72
CA TYR A 226 -20.50 9.82 -6.32
C TYR A 226 -21.06 8.46 -5.91
N ARG A 227 -22.14 8.42 -5.14
CA ARG A 227 -22.80 7.18 -4.72
C ARG A 227 -23.27 6.36 -5.93
N ASP A 228 -23.84 7.01 -6.93
CA ASP A 228 -24.23 6.36 -8.19
C ASP A 228 -23.06 5.75 -8.95
N SER A 229 -21.82 6.10 -8.60
CA SER A 229 -20.61 5.57 -9.19
C SER A 229 -19.89 4.54 -8.32
N TYR A 230 -20.39 4.23 -7.10
CA TYR A 230 -19.82 3.17 -6.27
C TYR A 230 -19.89 1.84 -7.01
N ALA A 231 -18.81 1.07 -6.91
CA ALA A 231 -18.67 -0.17 -7.64
C ALA A 231 -18.33 -1.31 -6.67
N ALA A 232 -19.21 -2.31 -6.65
CA ALA A 232 -18.91 -3.57 -5.97
C ALA A 232 -17.68 -4.23 -6.59
N GLN A 233 -16.71 -4.59 -5.76
CA GLN A 233 -15.48 -5.20 -6.19
C GLN A 233 -15.64 -6.72 -6.38
N ARG A 234 -14.89 -7.30 -7.32
CA ARG A 234 -14.92 -8.75 -7.57
C ARG A 234 -13.90 -9.45 -6.70
N TYR A 235 -14.23 -9.64 -5.44
CA TYR A 235 -13.38 -10.33 -4.50
C TYR A 235 -13.29 -11.83 -4.77
N THR A 236 -12.10 -12.40 -4.57
CA THR A 236 -11.87 -13.84 -4.42
C THR A 236 -12.23 -14.23 -2.99
N PRO A 237 -13.18 -15.16 -2.77
CA PRO A 237 -13.58 -15.52 -1.41
C PRO A 237 -12.46 -16.21 -0.64
N PHE A 238 -12.42 -16.03 0.68
CA PHE A 238 -11.44 -16.68 1.56
C PHE A 238 -11.60 -18.21 1.66
N THR A 239 -12.57 -18.80 0.97
CA THR A 239 -12.62 -20.25 0.73
C THR A 239 -11.56 -20.73 -0.28
N GLU A 240 -11.00 -19.82 -1.09
CA GLU A 240 -9.94 -20.08 -2.05
C GLU A 240 -8.61 -19.65 -1.45
N VAL A 241 -7.88 -20.59 -0.85
CA VAL A 241 -6.67 -20.32 -0.03
C VAL A 241 -5.37 -20.46 -0.82
N THR A 242 -5.32 -19.92 -2.02
CA THR A 242 -4.18 -20.09 -2.95
C THR A 242 -2.85 -19.58 -2.39
N TRP A 243 -2.86 -18.56 -1.53
CA TRP A 243 -1.65 -18.01 -0.87
C TRP A 243 -1.08 -18.93 0.22
N LEU A 244 -1.86 -19.89 0.78
CA LEU A 244 -1.36 -20.83 1.82
C LEU A 244 -0.36 -21.82 1.25
N GLU A 245 -0.44 -22.14 -0.04
CA GLU A 245 0.49 -23.04 -0.70
C GLU A 245 1.90 -22.43 -0.83
N ILE A 246 2.00 -21.09 -0.82
CA ILE A 246 3.24 -20.34 -0.94
C ILE A 246 4.06 -20.41 0.37
N ASN A 247 3.39 -20.43 1.53
CA ASN A 247 4.02 -20.38 2.86
C ASN A 247 4.20 -21.76 3.51
N THR A 248 3.83 -22.85 2.85
CA THR A 248 4.09 -24.20 3.34
C THR A 248 5.45 -24.71 2.88
N GLU A 249 6.54 -24.14 3.39
CA GLU A 249 7.70 -24.99 3.66
C GLU A 249 7.26 -25.98 4.75
N PRO A 250 7.43 -27.29 4.54
CA PRO A 250 7.07 -28.25 5.57
C PRO A 250 7.97 -27.99 6.78
N ASP A 251 7.40 -27.47 7.85
CA ASP A 251 7.99 -27.59 9.19
C ASP A 251 8.20 -29.08 9.42
N ILE A 252 9.42 -29.53 9.19
CA ILE A 252 9.87 -30.86 9.57
C ILE A 252 9.93 -30.85 11.09
N TRP A 253 8.78 -31.01 11.70
CA TRP A 253 8.68 -31.33 13.11
C TRP A 253 9.22 -32.76 13.30
N GLN A 254 10.55 -32.89 13.41
CA GLN A 254 11.18 -34.08 13.89
C GLN A 254 10.82 -34.22 15.36
N GLY A 255 9.70 -34.88 15.63
CA GLY A 255 9.38 -35.38 16.94
C GLY A 255 10.47 -36.32 17.39
N GLU A 256 11.35 -35.84 18.28
CA GLU A 256 12.20 -36.74 19.08
C GLU A 256 11.30 -37.64 19.90
N THR A 257 11.11 -38.85 19.42
CA THR A 257 10.61 -39.94 20.26
C THR A 257 11.68 -40.31 21.30
N ASN A 258 11.60 -39.70 22.45
CA ASN A 258 12.42 -40.09 23.59
C ASN A 258 11.88 -41.41 24.13
N SER A 259 12.43 -42.50 23.61
CA SER A 259 12.24 -43.84 24.19
C SER A 259 13.08 -43.91 25.46
N ALA A 260 12.48 -43.61 26.59
CA ALA A 260 13.03 -44.01 27.88
C ALA A 260 12.66 -45.48 28.15
N GLN A 261 13.58 -46.38 27.89
CA GLN A 261 13.63 -47.68 28.55
C GLN A 261 14.37 -47.52 29.86
N GLY A 262 13.80 -48.04 30.92
CA GLY A 262 14.40 -48.15 32.24
C GLY A 262 13.38 -48.66 33.21
#